data_abdec6c22f2da41f8539920ba96a7db9
#
_entry.id   abdec6c22f2da41f8539920ba96a7db9
#
_cell.length_a   1.000
_cell.length_b   1.000
_cell.length_c   1.000
_cell.angle_alpha   90.00
_cell.angle_beta   90.00
_cell.angle_gamma   90.00
#
_symmetry.space_group_name_H-M   'P 1'
#
loop_
_entity.id
_entity.type
_entity.pdbx_description
1 polymer ?
#
loop_
_entity_poly.entity_id
_entity_poly.type
_entity_poly.pdbx_seq_one_letter_code
_entity_poly.pdbx_strand_id
1 'polypeptide(L)'
;MLNSIDNSVKKVWSPLPGSQTLVMSCPANVILYHGSRGPGKTDAQLMRFRQNVGKGYGRFWRGVIFDREYKNLDDLVSKSMRWFPAFKDGARFLSGKSDYRWVWPTGEELLFRVLKRDADYWGYHGQEFAFIGWNELTKFGTGNLFEAMMSCNRTSFRPEDYPIIDKKTGRTSFLQKIPLEVMATCNPHGIGHNWVKKKFINAARPGVMFRTSVRIFNPQTQKEEDVVKTQVHLFGSYRENKYLSPEYVAELNLITDPNKKKAWLGGSWDIIAGGMFDDVWDTQTHVI
;
A
#
# COMPACT_ATOMS: atom_id res chain seq x y z
N MET A 1 -15.62 -48.25 -3.23
CA MET A 1 -14.36 -47.41 -3.16
C MET A 1 -14.83 -45.98 -2.90
N LEU A 2 -14.70 -45.53 -1.66
CA LEU A 2 -15.01 -44.15 -1.28
C LEU A 2 -13.81 -43.31 -1.71
N ASN A 3 -14.00 -42.45 -2.72
CA ASN A 3 -13.02 -41.44 -3.07
C ASN A 3 -12.85 -40.50 -1.88
N SER A 4 -11.72 -40.58 -1.23
CA SER A 4 -11.29 -39.59 -0.25
C SER A 4 -11.21 -38.24 -0.97
N ILE A 5 -12.12 -37.35 -0.66
CA ILE A 5 -12.03 -35.94 -1.06
C ILE A 5 -10.80 -35.40 -0.35
N ASP A 6 -9.73 -35.19 -1.11
CA ASP A 6 -8.52 -34.51 -0.63
C ASP A 6 -8.89 -33.04 -0.31
N ASN A 7 -9.22 -32.79 0.95
CA ASN A 7 -9.54 -31.48 1.52
C ASN A 7 -8.26 -30.66 1.82
N SER A 8 -7.17 -30.86 1.06
CA SER A 8 -6.01 -30.00 1.17
C SER A 8 -6.40 -28.58 0.76
N VAL A 9 -6.49 -27.69 1.74
CA VAL A 9 -6.69 -26.25 1.50
C VAL A 9 -5.53 -25.74 0.67
N LYS A 10 -5.74 -25.55 -0.64
CA LYS A 10 -4.72 -25.06 -1.55
C LYS A 10 -4.35 -23.64 -1.15
N LYS A 11 -3.14 -23.45 -0.65
CA LYS A 11 -2.61 -22.14 -0.30
C LYS A 11 -2.43 -21.30 -1.55
N VAL A 12 -3.23 -20.25 -1.71
CA VAL A 12 -3.19 -19.35 -2.88
C VAL A 12 -1.98 -18.43 -2.84
N TRP A 13 -1.74 -17.81 -1.67
CA TRP A 13 -0.65 -16.87 -1.45
C TRP A 13 -0.19 -16.91 0.00
N SER A 14 1.05 -16.56 0.23
CA SER A 14 1.59 -16.29 1.56
C SER A 14 2.70 -15.25 1.47
N PRO A 15 2.85 -14.40 2.50
CA PRO A 15 3.98 -13.49 2.53
C PRO A 15 5.30 -14.25 2.55
N LEU A 16 6.29 -13.68 1.89
CA LEU A 16 7.67 -14.13 2.04
C LEU A 16 8.14 -13.88 3.46
N PRO A 17 8.99 -14.75 4.02
CA PRO A 17 9.63 -14.50 5.31
C PRO A 17 10.39 -13.17 5.29
N GLY A 18 10.37 -12.45 6.42
CA GLY A 18 11.03 -11.16 6.55
C GLY A 18 10.06 -9.99 6.35
N SER A 19 10.41 -9.04 5.50
CA SER A 19 9.71 -7.76 5.39
C SER A 19 8.25 -7.88 4.95
N GLN A 20 7.90 -8.81 4.04
CA GLN A 20 6.50 -9.01 3.65
C GLN A 20 5.65 -9.50 4.83
N THR A 21 6.15 -10.44 5.63
CA THR A 21 5.45 -10.90 6.84
C THR A 21 5.23 -9.76 7.81
N LEU A 22 6.24 -8.92 8.02
CA LEU A 22 6.13 -7.74 8.87
C LEU A 22 5.08 -6.76 8.34
N VAL A 23 5.07 -6.48 7.04
CA VAL A 23 4.04 -5.64 6.40
C VAL A 23 2.65 -6.19 6.63
N MET A 24 2.44 -7.48 6.43
CA MET A 24 1.11 -8.09 6.55
C MET A 24 0.56 -8.07 7.98
N SER A 25 1.40 -8.12 8.99
CA SER A 25 1.02 -8.09 10.41
C SER A 25 1.14 -6.71 11.07
N CYS A 26 1.62 -5.70 10.36
CA CYS A 26 1.88 -4.38 10.92
C CYS A 26 0.60 -3.66 11.35
N PRO A 27 0.49 -3.18 12.60
CA PRO A 27 -0.70 -2.48 13.10
C PRO A 27 -0.69 -0.96 12.85
N ALA A 28 0.34 -0.42 12.18
CA ALA A 28 0.46 1.02 11.95
C ALA A 28 -0.61 1.55 10.99
N ASN A 29 -1.09 2.77 11.22
CA ASN A 29 -2.01 3.45 10.32
C ASN A 29 -1.39 3.79 8.96
N VAL A 30 -0.11 4.16 8.95
CA VAL A 30 0.64 4.52 7.75
C VAL A 30 1.88 3.65 7.65
N ILE A 31 2.01 2.93 6.54
CA ILE A 31 3.13 2.02 6.27
C ILE A 31 3.82 2.47 4.99
N LEU A 32 5.12 2.73 5.06
CA LEU A 32 5.98 2.81 3.89
C LEU A 32 6.75 1.49 3.75
N TYR A 33 6.46 0.71 2.72
CA TYR A 33 7.21 -0.49 2.37
C TYR A 33 8.20 -0.15 1.25
N HIS A 34 9.45 0.04 1.60
CA HIS A 34 10.50 0.49 0.71
C HIS A 34 11.68 -0.50 0.64
N GLY A 35 12.69 -0.18 -0.15
CA GLY A 35 13.92 -0.96 -0.24
C GLY A 35 14.35 -1.26 -1.67
N SER A 36 15.02 -2.39 -1.88
CA SER A 36 15.51 -2.78 -3.20
C SER A 36 14.36 -3.09 -4.17
N ARG A 37 14.67 -3.27 -5.46
CA ARG A 37 13.74 -3.88 -6.41
C ARG A 37 13.64 -5.38 -6.12
N GLY A 38 12.45 -5.96 -6.28
CA GLY A 38 12.25 -7.40 -6.23
C GLY A 38 11.71 -8.04 -4.95
N PRO A 39 11.60 -7.37 -3.76
CA PRO A 39 11.09 -8.05 -2.56
C PRO A 39 9.58 -8.34 -2.59
N GLY A 40 8.87 -8.02 -3.68
CA GLY A 40 7.42 -8.27 -3.78
C GLY A 40 6.56 -7.21 -3.11
N LYS A 41 6.99 -5.93 -3.10
CA LYS A 41 6.26 -4.82 -2.48
C LYS A 41 4.84 -4.65 -3.00
N THR A 42 4.67 -4.73 -4.31
CA THR A 42 3.36 -4.59 -4.98
C THR A 42 2.40 -5.72 -4.60
N ASP A 43 2.90 -6.97 -4.56
CA ASP A 43 2.07 -8.11 -4.13
C ASP A 43 1.63 -7.94 -2.67
N ALA A 44 2.54 -7.51 -1.79
CA ALA A 44 2.21 -7.24 -0.40
C ALA A 44 1.15 -6.12 -0.26
N GLN A 45 1.22 -5.07 -1.08
CA GLN A 45 0.23 -3.97 -1.07
C GLN A 45 -1.16 -4.47 -1.49
N LEU A 46 -1.25 -5.27 -2.56
CA LEU A 46 -2.49 -5.88 -3.01
C LEU A 46 -3.07 -6.82 -1.93
N MET A 47 -2.23 -7.65 -1.33
CA MET A 47 -2.66 -8.60 -0.30
C MET A 47 -2.99 -7.92 1.02
N ARG A 48 -2.38 -6.79 1.35
CA ARG A 48 -2.73 -5.99 2.52
C ARG A 48 -4.18 -5.49 2.45
N PHE A 49 -4.60 -5.00 1.29
CA PHE A 49 -6.02 -4.73 1.06
C PHE A 49 -6.86 -6.01 1.16
N ARG A 50 -6.43 -7.06 0.44
CA ARG A 50 -7.18 -8.30 0.28
C ARG A 50 -7.48 -9.01 1.61
N GLN A 51 -6.61 -8.89 2.61
CA GLN A 51 -6.77 -9.57 3.91
C GLN A 51 -8.04 -9.19 4.68
N ASN A 52 -8.67 -8.08 4.34
CA ASN A 52 -9.91 -7.63 4.99
C ASN A 52 -11.18 -7.87 4.13
N VAL A 53 -11.03 -8.37 2.91
CA VAL A 53 -12.17 -8.79 2.07
C VAL A 53 -12.85 -10.01 2.69
N GLY A 54 -14.19 -9.99 2.72
CA GLY A 54 -15.00 -11.09 3.29
C GLY A 54 -15.04 -11.13 4.81
N LYS A 55 -14.50 -10.12 5.51
CA LYS A 55 -14.57 -10.02 6.98
C LYS A 55 -15.89 -9.41 7.51
N GLY A 56 -16.86 -9.19 6.62
CA GLY A 56 -18.16 -8.66 7.00
C GLY A 56 -18.29 -7.12 6.89
N TYR A 57 -17.25 -6.43 6.47
CA TYR A 57 -17.30 -4.98 6.30
C TYR A 57 -18.06 -4.55 5.03
N GLY A 58 -18.17 -5.44 4.03
CA GLY A 58 -18.88 -5.20 2.79
C GLY A 58 -18.42 -3.91 2.09
N ARG A 59 -19.36 -3.12 1.60
CA ARG A 59 -19.11 -1.86 0.89
C ARG A 59 -18.26 -0.82 1.64
N PHE A 60 -18.13 -0.95 2.95
CA PHE A 60 -17.32 -0.03 3.77
C PHE A 60 -15.83 -0.33 3.70
N TRP A 61 -15.44 -1.57 3.33
CA TRP A 61 -14.05 -1.88 3.00
C TRP A 61 -13.77 -1.49 1.55
N ARG A 62 -13.65 -0.22 1.34
CA ARG A 62 -13.35 0.38 0.05
C ARG A 62 -11.92 0.87 0.02
N GLY A 63 -11.16 0.46 -0.99
CA GLY A 63 -9.76 0.84 -1.17
C GLY A 63 -9.51 1.53 -2.48
N VAL A 64 -8.43 2.30 -2.53
CA VAL A 64 -7.88 2.87 -3.76
C VAL A 64 -6.36 2.72 -3.77
N ILE A 65 -5.78 2.36 -4.90
CA ILE A 65 -4.33 2.42 -5.12
C ILE A 65 -4.04 3.44 -6.21
N PHE A 66 -3.19 4.40 -5.86
CA PHE A 66 -2.76 5.46 -6.76
C PHE A 66 -1.41 5.16 -7.39
N ASP A 67 -1.28 5.49 -8.67
CA ASP A 67 0.00 5.68 -9.36
C ASP A 67 -0.02 7.03 -10.08
N ARG A 68 1.13 7.48 -10.56
CA ARG A 68 1.24 8.73 -11.30
C ARG A 68 0.83 8.59 -12.77
N GLU A 69 0.87 7.36 -13.33
CA GLU A 69 0.61 7.10 -14.73
C GLU A 69 -0.26 5.88 -14.97
N TYR A 70 -1.13 5.92 -15.98
CA TYR A 70 -1.99 4.80 -16.36
C TYR A 70 -1.20 3.55 -16.74
N LYS A 71 -0.08 3.70 -17.48
CA LYS A 71 0.77 2.58 -17.88
C LYS A 71 1.25 1.73 -16.69
N ASN A 72 1.48 2.36 -15.55
CA ASN A 72 1.91 1.67 -14.34
C ASN A 72 0.76 0.96 -13.63
N LEU A 73 -0.48 1.44 -13.80
CA LEU A 73 -1.66 0.75 -13.29
C LEU A 73 -1.88 -0.59 -13.98
N ASP A 74 -1.51 -0.72 -15.25
CA ASP A 74 -1.64 -1.99 -16.00
C ASP A 74 -0.79 -3.10 -15.37
N ASP A 75 0.40 -2.78 -14.85
CA ASP A 75 1.23 -3.73 -14.10
C ASP A 75 0.58 -4.15 -12.77
N LEU A 76 0.01 -3.19 -12.04
CA LEU A 76 -0.77 -3.46 -10.81
C LEU A 76 -1.96 -4.37 -11.08
N VAL A 77 -2.73 -4.06 -12.13
CA VAL A 77 -3.88 -4.88 -12.54
C VAL A 77 -3.43 -6.27 -12.95
N SER A 78 -2.39 -6.38 -13.78
CA SER A 78 -1.83 -7.66 -14.22
C SER A 78 -1.40 -8.53 -13.03
N LYS A 79 -0.76 -7.95 -12.01
CA LYS A 79 -0.40 -8.65 -10.77
C LYS A 79 -1.63 -9.06 -9.98
N SER A 80 -2.62 -8.17 -9.85
CA SER A 80 -3.87 -8.50 -9.14
C SER A 80 -4.66 -9.61 -9.83
N MET A 81 -4.66 -9.66 -11.18
CA MET A 81 -5.27 -10.72 -11.99
C MET A 81 -4.62 -12.09 -11.76
N ARG A 82 -3.34 -12.12 -11.40
CA ARG A 82 -2.65 -13.37 -11.03
C ARG A 82 -3.18 -13.97 -9.74
N TRP A 83 -3.54 -13.11 -8.77
CA TRP A 83 -3.85 -13.55 -7.42
C TRP A 83 -5.34 -13.61 -7.10
N PHE A 84 -6.08 -12.54 -7.37
CA PHE A 84 -7.44 -12.40 -6.84
C PHE A 84 -8.42 -13.47 -7.34
N PRO A 85 -8.43 -13.86 -8.63
CA PRO A 85 -9.31 -14.93 -9.09
C PRO A 85 -9.01 -16.29 -8.46
N ALA A 86 -7.76 -16.52 -8.04
CA ALA A 86 -7.34 -17.78 -7.46
C ALA A 86 -7.97 -18.06 -6.07
N PHE A 87 -8.46 -17.01 -5.39
CA PHE A 87 -9.18 -17.15 -4.11
C PHE A 87 -10.60 -17.69 -4.28
N LYS A 88 -11.15 -17.69 -5.50
CA LYS A 88 -12.48 -18.22 -5.83
C LYS A 88 -13.62 -17.65 -4.97
N ASP A 89 -13.50 -16.40 -4.56
CA ASP A 89 -14.48 -15.69 -3.74
C ASP A 89 -15.42 -14.77 -4.52
N GLY A 90 -15.46 -14.94 -5.86
CA GLY A 90 -16.32 -14.17 -6.74
C GLY A 90 -15.78 -12.78 -7.11
N ALA A 91 -14.51 -12.49 -6.83
CA ALA A 91 -13.86 -11.26 -7.27
C ALA A 91 -13.96 -11.07 -8.78
N ARG A 92 -14.36 -9.87 -9.23
CA ARG A 92 -14.44 -9.50 -10.65
C ARG A 92 -13.75 -8.17 -10.89
N PHE A 93 -13.00 -8.09 -11.99
CA PHE A 93 -12.39 -6.84 -12.42
C PHE A 93 -13.27 -6.12 -13.45
N LEU A 94 -13.56 -4.87 -13.20
CA LEU A 94 -14.29 -3.99 -14.12
C LEU A 94 -13.28 -3.11 -14.85
N SER A 95 -13.12 -3.31 -16.17
CA SER A 95 -12.08 -2.68 -16.99
C SER A 95 -12.52 -1.38 -17.70
N GLY A 96 -13.75 -0.92 -17.51
CA GLY A 96 -14.23 0.35 -18.08
C GLY A 96 -13.37 1.53 -17.62
N LYS A 97 -13.20 2.56 -18.47
CA LYS A 97 -12.37 3.74 -18.13
C LYS A 97 -12.75 4.41 -16.81
N SER A 98 -14.05 4.45 -16.50
CA SER A 98 -14.57 5.00 -15.24
C SER A 98 -14.49 4.01 -14.08
N ASP A 99 -14.42 2.72 -14.38
CA ASP A 99 -14.49 1.66 -13.39
C ASP A 99 -13.10 1.26 -12.90
N TYR A 100 -12.30 0.62 -13.68
CA TYR A 100 -10.92 0.17 -13.42
C TYR A 100 -10.71 -0.23 -11.97
N ARG A 101 -11.48 -1.24 -11.52
CA ARG A 101 -11.55 -1.69 -10.12
C ARG A 101 -11.90 -3.16 -9.99
N TRP A 102 -11.50 -3.74 -8.89
CA TRP A 102 -12.03 -5.00 -8.39
C TRP A 102 -13.29 -4.77 -7.57
N VAL A 103 -14.24 -5.70 -7.70
CA VAL A 103 -15.45 -5.76 -6.87
C VAL A 103 -15.65 -7.18 -6.38
N TRP A 104 -16.17 -7.32 -5.17
CA TRP A 104 -16.53 -8.60 -4.56
C TRP A 104 -18.04 -8.71 -4.37
N PRO A 105 -18.60 -9.95 -4.36
CA PRO A 105 -20.04 -10.14 -4.11
C PRO A 105 -20.50 -9.62 -2.75
N THR A 106 -19.60 -9.56 -1.80
CA THR A 106 -19.82 -9.03 -0.45
C THR A 106 -19.83 -7.49 -0.38
N GLY A 107 -19.46 -6.82 -1.48
CA GLY A 107 -19.59 -5.37 -1.64
C GLY A 107 -18.28 -4.59 -1.50
N GLU A 108 -17.17 -5.23 -1.18
CA GLU A 108 -15.86 -4.56 -1.13
C GLU A 108 -15.41 -4.12 -2.53
N GLU A 109 -14.62 -3.05 -2.59
CA GLU A 109 -14.08 -2.50 -3.83
C GLU A 109 -12.61 -2.09 -3.67
N LEU A 110 -11.80 -2.38 -4.69
CA LEU A 110 -10.43 -1.86 -4.81
C LEU A 110 -10.28 -1.13 -6.15
N LEU A 111 -10.15 0.18 -6.09
CA LEU A 111 -9.99 1.05 -7.23
C LEU A 111 -8.51 1.22 -7.58
N PHE A 112 -8.20 1.31 -8.89
CA PHE A 112 -6.91 1.76 -9.39
C PHE A 112 -7.08 3.12 -10.07
N ARG A 113 -6.30 4.12 -9.63
CA ARG A 113 -6.49 5.51 -10.06
C ARG A 113 -5.16 6.21 -10.28
N VAL A 114 -5.20 7.25 -11.11
CA VAL A 114 -4.04 8.11 -11.39
C VAL A 114 -4.22 9.44 -10.68
N LEU A 115 -3.14 9.92 -10.06
CA LEU A 115 -2.99 11.28 -9.57
C LEU A 115 -1.72 11.88 -10.16
N LYS A 116 -1.84 13.00 -10.88
CA LYS A 116 -0.71 13.67 -11.53
C LYS A 116 -0.38 15.02 -10.92
N ARG A 117 -1.40 15.79 -10.54
CA ARG A 117 -1.33 17.17 -10.06
C ARG A 117 -2.13 17.32 -8.78
N ASP A 118 -1.75 18.28 -7.97
CA ASP A 118 -2.44 18.56 -6.69
C ASP A 118 -3.95 18.82 -6.88
N ALA A 119 -4.34 19.43 -8.01
CA ALA A 119 -5.73 19.65 -8.37
C ALA A 119 -6.56 18.37 -8.57
N ASP A 120 -5.92 17.22 -8.84
CA ASP A 120 -6.63 15.95 -9.03
C ASP A 120 -7.29 15.47 -7.73
N TYR A 121 -6.83 15.96 -6.56
CA TYR A 121 -7.46 15.71 -5.26
C TYR A 121 -8.95 16.06 -5.24
N TRP A 122 -9.35 17.12 -5.91
CA TRP A 122 -10.75 17.57 -5.90
C TRP A 122 -11.73 16.55 -6.49
N GLY A 123 -11.24 15.65 -7.36
CA GLY A 123 -12.03 14.50 -7.84
C GLY A 123 -12.32 13.45 -6.77
N TYR A 124 -11.61 13.49 -5.64
CA TYR A 124 -11.77 12.55 -4.52
C TYR A 124 -12.29 13.21 -3.25
N HIS A 125 -12.33 14.54 -3.23
CA HIS A 125 -12.84 15.28 -2.08
C HIS A 125 -14.22 14.78 -1.65
N GLY A 126 -14.38 14.48 -0.37
CA GLY A 126 -15.62 13.93 0.17
C GLY A 126 -15.76 12.40 0.07
N GLN A 127 -14.92 11.72 -0.69
CA GLN A 127 -14.95 10.24 -0.76
C GLN A 127 -14.36 9.61 0.51
N GLU A 128 -14.74 8.35 0.73
CA GLU A 128 -14.27 7.54 1.85
C GLU A 128 -13.51 6.33 1.35
N PHE A 129 -12.29 6.14 1.87
CA PHE A 129 -11.46 4.97 1.61
C PHE A 129 -10.88 4.46 2.92
N ALA A 130 -11.26 3.25 3.32
CA ALA A 130 -10.65 2.60 4.47
C ALA A 130 -9.19 2.21 4.19
N PHE A 131 -8.86 1.95 2.92
CA PHE A 131 -7.50 1.65 2.47
C PHE A 131 -7.06 2.62 1.36
N ILE A 132 -5.90 3.26 1.53
CA ILE A 132 -5.27 4.07 0.48
C ILE A 132 -3.88 3.50 0.19
N GLY A 133 -3.68 3.03 -1.03
CA GLY A 133 -2.40 2.56 -1.54
C GLY A 133 -1.70 3.64 -2.38
N TRP A 134 -0.38 3.74 -2.25
CA TRP A 134 0.47 4.54 -3.12
C TRP A 134 1.51 3.64 -3.77
N ASN A 135 1.42 3.47 -5.08
CA ASN A 135 2.41 2.69 -5.82
C ASN A 135 3.57 3.59 -6.23
N GLU A 136 4.78 3.20 -5.84
CA GLU A 136 6.02 3.94 -6.12
C GLU A 136 5.93 5.42 -5.70
N LEU A 137 5.78 5.67 -4.38
CA LEU A 137 5.56 7.00 -3.79
C LEU A 137 6.63 8.03 -4.20
N THR A 138 7.86 7.60 -4.47
CA THR A 138 8.95 8.49 -4.95
C THR A 138 8.74 9.05 -6.35
N LYS A 139 7.71 8.61 -7.10
CA LYS A 139 7.30 9.23 -8.35
C LYS A 139 6.57 10.57 -8.15
N PHE A 140 6.05 10.83 -6.96
CA PHE A 140 5.36 12.08 -6.60
C PHE A 140 6.40 13.08 -6.07
N GLY A 141 6.56 14.21 -6.76
CA GLY A 141 7.62 15.20 -6.46
C GLY A 141 7.46 15.90 -5.12
N THR A 142 6.22 16.02 -4.64
CA THR A 142 5.89 16.64 -3.34
C THR A 142 4.96 15.74 -2.52
N GLY A 143 4.86 16.02 -1.23
CA GLY A 143 3.94 15.33 -0.31
C GLY A 143 2.50 15.84 -0.34
N ASN A 144 2.19 16.89 -1.11
CA ASN A 144 0.89 17.58 -1.06
C ASN A 144 -0.29 16.64 -1.32
N LEU A 145 -0.24 15.85 -2.41
CA LEU A 145 -1.29 14.88 -2.73
C LEU A 145 -1.43 13.81 -1.65
N PHE A 146 -0.29 13.31 -1.14
CA PHE A 146 -0.29 12.33 -0.06
C PHE A 146 -1.00 12.88 1.17
N GLU A 147 -0.70 14.11 1.58
CA GLU A 147 -1.30 14.76 2.76
C GLU A 147 -2.78 15.10 2.53
N ALA A 148 -3.14 15.64 1.36
CA ALA A 148 -4.52 15.93 1.02
C ALA A 148 -5.40 14.68 1.06
N MET A 149 -4.92 13.57 0.48
CA MET A 149 -5.65 12.29 0.45
C MET A 149 -5.82 11.64 1.83
N MET A 150 -5.05 12.02 2.84
CA MET A 150 -5.28 11.56 4.22
C MET A 150 -6.68 11.96 4.73
N SER A 151 -7.26 13.06 4.24
CA SER A 151 -8.64 13.46 4.57
C SER A 151 -9.71 12.48 4.05
N CYS A 152 -9.38 11.71 3.02
CA CYS A 152 -10.24 10.67 2.46
C CYS A 152 -10.04 9.30 3.13
N ASN A 153 -9.01 9.13 4.00
CA ASN A 153 -8.81 7.90 4.76
C ASN A 153 -9.74 7.84 5.97
N ARG A 154 -10.98 7.54 5.70
CA ARG A 154 -12.09 7.53 6.67
C ARG A 154 -13.14 6.50 6.29
N THR A 155 -14.09 6.24 7.19
CA THR A 155 -15.24 5.36 6.99
C THR A 155 -16.42 5.83 7.79
N SER A 156 -17.62 5.65 7.25
CA SER A 156 -18.89 5.82 7.95
C SER A 156 -19.39 4.53 8.63
N PHE A 157 -18.61 3.45 8.59
CA PHE A 157 -18.96 2.19 9.25
C PHE A 157 -19.01 2.34 10.78
N ARG A 158 -20.12 1.92 11.37
CA ARG A 158 -20.30 1.82 12.81
C ARG A 158 -20.60 0.37 13.15
N PRO A 159 -19.77 -0.32 13.95
CA PRO A 159 -20.02 -1.71 14.34
C PRO A 159 -21.41 -1.92 14.95
N GLU A 160 -21.91 -0.95 15.71
CA GLU A 160 -23.18 -0.98 16.41
C GLU A 160 -24.39 -1.14 15.48
N ASP A 161 -24.26 -0.63 14.23
CA ASP A 161 -25.33 -0.71 13.22
C ASP A 161 -25.40 -2.08 12.55
N TYR A 162 -24.40 -2.96 12.80
CA TYR A 162 -24.26 -4.27 12.16
C TYR A 162 -24.03 -5.41 13.19
N PRO A 163 -25.02 -5.68 14.06
CA PRO A 163 -24.92 -6.73 15.07
C PRO A 163 -24.87 -8.12 14.39
N ILE A 164 -24.02 -8.97 14.90
CA ILE A 164 -23.93 -10.38 14.53
C ILE A 164 -24.64 -11.19 15.60
N ILE A 165 -25.78 -11.82 15.24
CA ILE A 165 -26.56 -12.64 16.17
C ILE A 165 -26.22 -14.11 15.91
N ASP A 166 -25.65 -14.77 16.90
CA ASP A 166 -25.45 -16.21 16.87
C ASP A 166 -26.81 -16.92 16.94
N LYS A 167 -27.20 -17.59 15.86
CA LYS A 167 -28.51 -18.26 15.74
C LYS A 167 -28.70 -19.40 16.75
N LYS A 168 -27.64 -19.99 17.32
CA LYS A 168 -27.72 -21.09 18.27
C LYS A 168 -27.83 -20.60 19.70
N THR A 169 -27.11 -19.54 20.02
CA THR A 169 -27.00 -19.04 21.41
C THR A 169 -27.79 -17.79 21.69
N GLY A 170 -28.29 -17.12 20.65
CA GLY A 170 -28.92 -15.79 20.72
C GLY A 170 -27.97 -14.65 21.12
N ARG A 171 -26.67 -14.93 21.25
CA ARG A 171 -25.67 -13.91 21.64
C ARG A 171 -25.45 -12.91 20.51
N THR A 172 -25.48 -11.64 20.88
CA THR A 172 -25.10 -10.54 19.98
C THR A 172 -23.62 -10.25 20.14
N SER A 173 -22.93 -10.11 19.02
CA SER A 173 -21.54 -9.63 18.92
C SER A 173 -21.45 -8.58 17.82
N PHE A 174 -20.33 -7.87 17.77
CA PHE A 174 -20.10 -6.83 16.77
C PHE A 174 -18.75 -7.03 16.09
N LEU A 175 -18.66 -6.60 14.83
CA LEU A 175 -17.38 -6.51 14.16
C LEU A 175 -16.49 -5.47 14.84
N GLN A 176 -15.20 -5.65 14.72
CA GLN A 176 -14.24 -4.60 15.11
C GLN A 176 -14.41 -3.37 14.20
N LYS A 177 -13.97 -2.22 14.67
CA LYS A 177 -13.86 -1.03 13.80
C LYS A 177 -13.04 -1.34 12.56
N ILE A 178 -13.46 -0.81 11.43
CA ILE A 178 -12.68 -0.93 10.18
C ILE A 178 -11.31 -0.29 10.40
N PRO A 179 -10.21 -1.00 10.09
CA PRO A 179 -8.89 -0.39 10.12
C PRO A 179 -8.78 0.68 9.04
N LEU A 180 -8.32 1.88 9.40
CA LEU A 180 -7.97 2.93 8.45
C LEU A 180 -6.48 2.83 8.15
N GLU A 181 -6.16 2.41 6.93
CA GLU A 181 -4.80 2.08 6.52
C GLU A 181 -4.35 2.89 5.31
N VAL A 182 -3.13 3.38 5.38
CA VAL A 182 -2.42 3.95 4.23
C VAL A 182 -1.13 3.18 4.02
N MET A 183 -0.96 2.58 2.85
CA MET A 183 0.24 1.83 2.53
C MET A 183 0.89 2.35 1.25
N ALA A 184 2.11 2.85 1.39
CA ALA A 184 2.92 3.26 0.26
C ALA A 184 4.02 2.26 -0.03
N THR A 185 4.34 2.08 -1.32
CA THR A 185 5.52 1.33 -1.76
C THR A 185 6.47 2.27 -2.50
N CYS A 186 7.77 2.04 -2.42
CA CYS A 186 8.73 2.73 -3.27
C CYS A 186 10.12 2.08 -3.29
N ASN A 187 10.91 2.50 -4.28
CA ASN A 187 12.36 2.44 -4.23
C ASN A 187 12.90 3.83 -3.88
N PRO A 188 14.10 3.96 -3.32
CA PRO A 188 14.63 5.25 -2.87
C PRO A 188 14.85 6.28 -3.97
N HIS A 189 14.98 5.89 -5.23
CA HIS A 189 15.24 6.77 -6.37
C HIS A 189 13.94 7.34 -6.96
N GLY A 190 13.95 8.64 -7.31
CA GLY A 190 12.82 9.33 -7.97
C GLY A 190 12.71 10.79 -7.52
N ILE A 191 11.93 11.59 -8.24
CA ILE A 191 11.76 13.04 -7.97
C ILE A 191 11.23 13.34 -6.56
N GLY A 192 10.55 12.39 -5.93
CA GLY A 192 10.02 12.50 -4.57
C GLY A 192 10.98 12.00 -3.47
N HIS A 193 12.21 11.61 -3.83
CA HIS A 193 13.18 11.06 -2.89
C HIS A 193 13.27 11.87 -1.59
N ASN A 194 13.51 13.18 -1.70
CA ASN A 194 13.82 14.03 -0.56
C ASN A 194 12.66 14.16 0.43
N TRP A 195 11.43 14.38 -0.04
CA TRP A 195 10.30 14.51 0.86
C TRP A 195 9.90 13.17 1.50
N VAL A 196 10.00 12.06 0.77
CA VAL A 196 9.74 10.72 1.31
C VAL A 196 10.79 10.36 2.35
N LYS A 197 12.09 10.62 2.07
CA LYS A 197 13.19 10.43 3.04
C LYS A 197 12.93 11.24 4.31
N LYS A 198 12.60 12.53 4.18
CA LYS A 198 12.30 13.40 5.31
C LYS A 198 11.12 12.90 6.14
N LYS A 199 10.01 12.53 5.47
CA LYS A 199 8.75 12.15 6.15
C LYS A 199 8.85 10.79 6.85
N PHE A 200 9.52 9.82 6.25
CA PHE A 200 9.50 8.44 6.72
C PHE A 200 10.83 7.95 7.26
N ILE A 201 11.90 8.09 6.48
CA ILE A 201 13.19 7.47 6.80
C ILE A 201 13.88 8.16 7.96
N ASN A 202 13.83 9.50 7.97
CA ASN A 202 14.45 10.30 9.03
C ASN A 202 13.63 10.35 10.32
N ALA A 203 12.35 9.91 10.30
CA ALA A 203 11.46 9.95 11.45
C ALA A 203 11.78 8.89 12.51
N ALA A 204 12.22 7.70 12.08
CA ALA A 204 12.55 6.59 12.98
C ALA A 204 13.47 5.59 12.27
N ARG A 205 13.98 4.58 12.99
CA ARG A 205 14.68 3.44 12.37
C ARG A 205 13.68 2.49 11.67
N PRO A 206 14.11 1.71 10.67
CA PRO A 206 13.25 0.70 10.05
C PRO A 206 12.60 -0.22 11.08
N GLY A 207 11.30 -0.45 10.94
CA GLY A 207 10.51 -1.30 11.85
C GLY A 207 10.12 -0.64 13.17
N VAL A 208 10.62 0.56 13.47
CA VAL A 208 10.24 1.29 14.68
C VAL A 208 9.03 2.17 14.39
N MET A 209 7.99 2.01 15.21
CA MET A 209 6.75 2.77 15.05
C MET A 209 6.91 4.20 15.57
N PHE A 210 6.80 5.17 14.69
CA PHE A 210 6.70 6.58 15.04
C PHE A 210 5.25 6.94 15.39
N ARG A 211 5.05 7.62 16.51
CA ARG A 211 3.74 8.03 17.02
C ARG A 211 3.62 9.54 17.06
N THR A 212 2.51 10.05 16.55
CA THR A 212 2.15 11.46 16.66
C THR A 212 0.83 11.55 17.41
N SER A 213 0.80 12.26 18.54
CA SER A 213 -0.41 12.58 19.26
C SER A 213 -0.98 13.91 18.77
N VAL A 214 -2.27 13.92 18.47
CA VAL A 214 -2.99 15.13 18.03
C VAL A 214 -4.17 15.33 18.95
N ARG A 215 -4.23 16.48 19.61
CA ARG A 215 -5.36 16.87 20.42
C ARG A 215 -6.51 17.29 19.53
N ILE A 216 -7.67 16.68 19.72
CA ILE A 216 -8.89 16.97 18.96
C ILE A 216 -10.09 17.11 19.87
N PHE A 217 -11.09 17.87 19.43
CA PHE A 217 -12.43 17.74 19.98
C PHE A 217 -13.13 16.54 19.34
N ASN A 218 -13.51 15.56 20.17
CA ASN A 218 -14.24 14.38 19.69
C ASN A 218 -15.74 14.65 19.70
N PRO A 219 -16.42 14.76 18.54
CA PRO A 219 -17.84 15.06 18.48
C PRO A 219 -18.73 13.93 19.01
N GLN A 220 -18.21 12.71 19.13
CA GLN A 220 -18.98 11.58 19.70
C GLN A 220 -19.01 11.63 21.21
N THR A 221 -17.88 11.94 21.86
CA THR A 221 -17.77 12.00 23.32
C THR A 221 -17.99 13.41 23.87
N GLN A 222 -18.04 14.43 22.99
CA GLN A 222 -18.14 15.88 23.34
C GLN A 222 -17.00 16.33 24.27
N LYS A 223 -15.79 15.75 24.09
CA LYS A 223 -14.61 16.02 24.91
C LYS A 223 -13.37 16.21 24.06
N GLU A 224 -12.40 16.93 24.62
CA GLU A 224 -11.05 16.99 24.09
C GLU A 224 -10.34 15.66 24.35
N GLU A 225 -9.77 15.08 23.32
CA GLU A 225 -9.07 13.79 23.37
C GLU A 225 -7.78 13.83 22.58
N ASP A 226 -6.78 13.02 23.00
CA ASP A 226 -5.57 12.81 22.24
C ASP A 226 -5.72 11.59 21.34
N VAL A 227 -5.64 11.81 20.03
CA VAL A 227 -5.66 10.74 19.02
C VAL A 227 -4.24 10.46 18.56
N VAL A 228 -3.82 9.21 18.75
CA VAL A 228 -2.49 8.77 18.33
C VAL A 228 -2.56 8.22 16.91
N LYS A 229 -1.79 8.83 16.01
CA LYS A 229 -1.51 8.31 14.66
C LYS A 229 -0.16 7.62 14.65
N THR A 230 -0.09 6.49 13.97
CA THR A 230 1.11 5.66 13.91
C THR A 230 1.63 5.55 12.49
N GLN A 231 2.95 5.68 12.34
CA GLN A 231 3.66 5.57 11.08
C GLN A 231 4.86 4.65 11.25
N VAL A 232 5.14 3.83 10.24
CA VAL A 232 6.33 2.98 10.20
C VAL A 232 6.88 2.90 8.78
N HIS A 233 8.18 2.74 8.64
CA HIS A 233 8.75 2.29 7.40
C HIS A 233 9.42 0.93 7.56
N LEU A 234 9.24 0.07 6.57
CA LEU A 234 9.71 -1.31 6.54
C LEU A 234 10.60 -1.50 5.32
N PHE A 235 11.79 -2.03 5.56
CA PHE A 235 12.77 -2.25 4.51
C PHE A 235 12.67 -3.68 3.96
N GLY A 236 12.52 -3.80 2.63
CA GLY A 236 12.55 -5.08 1.93
C GLY A 236 13.75 -5.22 1.02
N SER A 237 14.43 -6.35 1.14
CA SER A 237 15.55 -6.71 0.28
C SER A 237 15.13 -7.72 -0.78
N TYR A 238 15.69 -7.60 -2.00
CA TYR A 238 15.51 -8.61 -3.04
C TYR A 238 15.95 -10.02 -2.57
N ARG A 239 16.88 -10.08 -1.63
CA ARG A 239 17.41 -11.34 -1.06
C ARG A 239 16.34 -12.15 -0.31
N GLU A 240 15.26 -11.52 0.11
CA GLU A 240 14.13 -12.18 0.77
C GLU A 240 13.23 -12.92 -0.24
N ASN A 241 13.35 -12.61 -1.53
CA ASN A 241 12.49 -13.18 -2.57
C ASN A 241 13.18 -14.32 -3.33
N LYS A 242 12.96 -15.52 -2.86
CA LYS A 242 13.50 -16.76 -3.46
C LYS A 242 12.96 -17.07 -4.88
N TYR A 243 11.98 -16.32 -5.36
CA TYR A 243 11.38 -16.52 -6.70
C TYR A 243 11.95 -15.57 -7.76
N LEU A 244 12.90 -14.70 -7.39
CA LEU A 244 13.60 -13.88 -8.37
C LEU A 244 14.57 -14.74 -9.19
N SER A 245 14.56 -14.52 -10.49
CA SER A 245 15.54 -15.18 -11.36
C SER A 245 16.93 -14.59 -11.17
N PRO A 246 17.98 -15.42 -11.26
CA PRO A 246 19.37 -14.94 -11.22
C PRO A 246 19.68 -13.90 -12.30
N GLU A 247 19.06 -14.03 -13.50
CA GLU A 247 19.23 -13.12 -14.62
C GLU A 247 18.73 -11.72 -14.26
N TYR A 248 17.56 -11.62 -13.60
CA TYR A 248 17.04 -10.32 -13.14
C TYR A 248 17.99 -9.66 -12.13
N VAL A 249 18.57 -10.43 -11.22
CA VAL A 249 19.53 -9.92 -10.24
C VAL A 249 20.84 -9.50 -10.94
N ALA A 250 21.27 -10.23 -11.97
CA ALA A 250 22.42 -9.86 -12.79
C ALA A 250 22.20 -8.52 -13.50
N GLU A 251 21.02 -8.31 -14.11
CA GLU A 251 20.67 -7.02 -14.74
C GLU A 251 20.73 -5.85 -13.77
N LEU A 252 20.25 -6.04 -12.52
CA LEU A 252 20.38 -5.01 -11.49
C LEU A 252 21.85 -4.69 -11.14
N ASN A 253 22.72 -5.69 -11.22
CA ASN A 253 24.17 -5.53 -10.97
C ASN A 253 24.89 -4.86 -12.12
N LEU A 254 24.38 -4.97 -13.36
CA LEU A 254 24.93 -4.32 -14.55
C LEU A 254 24.58 -2.84 -14.65
N ILE A 255 23.73 -2.32 -13.78
CA ILE A 255 23.40 -0.88 -13.74
C ILE A 255 24.70 -0.09 -13.52
N THR A 256 25.01 0.79 -14.47
CA THR A 256 26.23 1.61 -14.47
C THR A 256 26.12 2.84 -13.58
N ASP A 257 24.92 3.45 -13.51
CA ASP A 257 24.65 4.60 -12.63
C ASP A 257 24.77 4.19 -11.15
N PRO A 258 25.74 4.73 -10.41
CA PRO A 258 25.99 4.32 -9.02
C PRO A 258 24.85 4.68 -8.07
N ASN A 259 24.12 5.77 -8.30
CA ASN A 259 22.98 6.16 -7.48
C ASN A 259 21.79 5.23 -7.71
N LYS A 260 21.47 4.92 -8.98
CA LYS A 260 20.43 3.94 -9.30
C LYS A 260 20.79 2.56 -8.77
N LYS A 261 22.04 2.14 -8.89
CA LYS A 261 22.50 0.85 -8.36
C LYS A 261 22.35 0.78 -6.85
N LYS A 262 22.81 1.79 -6.11
CA LYS A 262 22.62 1.87 -4.65
C LYS A 262 21.14 1.83 -4.26
N ALA A 263 20.29 2.56 -4.98
CA ALA A 263 18.86 2.62 -4.69
C ALA A 263 18.12 1.32 -5.04
N TRP A 264 18.34 0.78 -6.25
CA TRP A 264 17.53 -0.32 -6.77
C TRP A 264 18.00 -1.69 -6.31
N LEU A 265 19.31 -1.88 -6.17
CA LEU A 265 19.89 -3.12 -5.66
C LEU A 265 20.05 -3.07 -4.14
N GLY A 266 20.59 -1.99 -3.60
CA GLY A 266 20.84 -1.84 -2.17
C GLY A 266 19.66 -1.30 -1.36
N GLY A 267 18.70 -0.63 -2.01
CA GLY A 267 17.60 0.05 -1.30
C GLY A 267 18.05 1.25 -0.47
N SER A 268 19.23 1.81 -0.77
CA SER A 268 19.84 2.91 -0.02
C SER A 268 19.15 4.24 -0.29
N TRP A 269 18.92 4.99 0.80
CA TRP A 269 18.45 6.37 0.75
C TRP A 269 19.61 7.39 0.74
N ASP A 270 20.87 6.92 0.85
CA ASP A 270 22.05 7.77 0.77
C ASP A 270 22.56 7.84 -0.66
N ILE A 271 21.75 8.52 -1.48
CA ILE A 271 21.98 8.76 -2.90
C ILE A 271 21.65 10.21 -3.22
N ILE A 272 22.22 10.72 -4.29
CA ILE A 272 21.80 11.99 -4.88
C ILE A 272 20.60 11.69 -5.76
N ALA A 273 19.40 12.14 -5.35
CA ALA A 273 18.16 11.97 -6.10
C ALA A 273 17.14 13.03 -5.68
N GLY A 274 16.17 13.31 -6.55
CA GLY A 274 15.08 14.27 -6.29
C GLY A 274 15.48 15.73 -6.45
N GLY A 275 16.61 16.01 -7.01
CA GLY A 275 17.00 17.34 -7.48
C GLY A 275 16.35 17.70 -8.81
N MET A 276 16.11 19.00 -9.03
CA MET A 276 15.47 19.50 -10.26
C MET A 276 16.31 19.19 -11.53
N PHE A 277 17.61 18.96 -11.34
CA PHE A 277 18.59 18.76 -12.42
C PHE A 277 19.25 17.37 -12.39
N ASP A 278 18.83 16.46 -11.52
CA ASP A 278 19.50 15.15 -11.35
C ASP A 278 19.55 14.32 -12.65
N ASP A 279 18.58 14.50 -13.55
CA ASP A 279 18.52 13.77 -14.83
C ASP A 279 19.30 14.46 -15.96
N VAL A 280 19.72 15.72 -15.77
CA VAL A 280 20.41 16.54 -16.78
C VAL A 280 21.79 17.03 -16.34
N TRP A 281 22.14 16.83 -15.05
CA TRP A 281 23.43 17.24 -14.52
C TRP A 281 24.51 16.22 -14.84
N ASP A 282 25.50 16.64 -15.60
CA ASP A 282 26.71 15.87 -15.89
C ASP A 282 27.92 16.67 -15.36
N THR A 283 28.65 16.06 -14.44
CA THR A 283 29.82 16.71 -13.81
C THR A 283 30.92 17.03 -14.80
N GLN A 284 31.05 16.25 -15.90
CA GLN A 284 32.06 16.51 -16.92
C GLN A 284 31.67 17.68 -17.84
N THR A 285 30.36 17.91 -17.99
CA THR A 285 29.83 18.96 -18.89
C THR A 285 29.53 20.25 -18.16
N HIS A 286 29.17 20.19 -16.85
CA HIS A 286 28.63 21.32 -16.09
C HIS A 286 29.56 21.83 -14.98
N VAL A 287 30.72 21.20 -14.76
CA VAL A 287 31.76 21.68 -13.82
C VAL A 287 32.98 22.12 -14.62
N ILE A 288 33.29 23.41 -14.57
CA ILE A 288 34.47 24.03 -15.18
C ILE A 288 35.62 24.02 -14.18
#